data_b793d16cb2694e7ca40c7bb6aabdc345
#
_entry.id   b793d16cb2694e7ca40c7bb6aabdc345
#
_cell.length_a   1.000
_cell.length_b   1.000
_cell.length_c   1.000
_cell.angle_alpha   90.00
_cell.angle_beta   90.00
_cell.angle_gamma   90.00
#
_symmetry.space_group_name_H-M   'P 1'
#
loop_
_entity.id
_entity.type
_entity.pdbx_description
1 polymer ?
#
loop_
_entity_poly.entity_id
_entity_poly.type
_entity_poly.pdbx_seq_one_letter_code
_entity_poly.pdbx_strand_id
1 'polypeptide(L)'
;TEWLNQRLHVGHWLSCRLHDAAYEMTRTLSVRCRRYQELANLYEKAVTMCAIHARICIMAWKPILPTHSHMVGHLYQRAEEAINAEAGLLDSGTEEEISLRKEAMECGKLAYQVLSDICGLYGVVDFNKKI
;
A
#
# COMPACT_ATOMS: atom_id res chain seq x y z
N THR A 1 -1.04 18.00 6.61
CA THR A 1 -1.77 17.21 5.63
C THR A 1 -3.26 17.46 5.67
N GLU A 2 -3.83 17.68 6.84
CA GLU A 2 -5.25 18.00 6.94
C GLU A 2 -5.58 19.30 6.24
N TRP A 3 -4.74 20.32 6.41
CA TRP A 3 -4.85 21.57 5.68
C TRP A 3 -4.78 21.34 4.18
N LEU A 4 -3.86 20.48 3.75
CA LEU A 4 -3.66 20.15 2.35
C LEU A 4 -4.91 19.48 1.77
N ASN A 5 -5.49 18.54 2.49
CA ASN A 5 -6.70 17.84 2.05
C ASN A 5 -7.91 18.77 1.96
N GLN A 6 -7.97 19.80 2.79
CA GLN A 6 -9.02 20.82 2.71
C GLN A 6 -8.87 21.71 1.49
N ARG A 7 -7.63 21.96 1.06
CA ARG A 7 -7.34 22.85 -0.08
C ARG A 7 -7.33 22.13 -1.40
N LEU A 8 -6.94 20.84 -1.39
CA LEU A 8 -6.83 20.05 -2.59
C LEU A 8 -7.81 18.88 -2.50
N HIS A 9 -8.60 18.70 -3.53
CA HIS A 9 -9.47 17.53 -3.63
C HIS A 9 -8.60 16.27 -3.60
N VAL A 10 -9.05 15.21 -2.90
CA VAL A 10 -8.30 13.97 -2.76
C VAL A 10 -7.92 13.37 -4.11
N GLY A 11 -8.79 13.52 -5.12
CA GLY A 11 -8.50 13.02 -6.45
C GLY A 11 -7.65 13.94 -7.32
N HIS A 12 -7.20 15.09 -6.80
CA HIS A 12 -6.32 15.98 -7.55
C HIS A 12 -4.93 15.36 -7.66
N TRP A 13 -4.33 15.42 -8.86
CA TRP A 13 -3.04 14.76 -9.11
C TRP A 13 -1.93 15.19 -8.14
N LEU A 14 -1.90 16.46 -7.75
CA LEU A 14 -0.90 16.95 -6.80
C LEU A 14 -1.12 16.33 -5.42
N SER A 15 -2.37 16.21 -5.00
CA SER A 15 -2.70 15.52 -3.74
C SER A 15 -2.24 14.07 -3.79
N CYS A 16 -2.46 13.40 -4.92
CA CYS A 16 -2.00 12.03 -5.12
C CYS A 16 -0.49 11.90 -4.97
N ARG A 17 0.26 12.82 -5.58
CA ARG A 17 1.72 12.85 -5.49
C ARG A 17 2.20 13.06 -4.07
N LEU A 18 1.52 13.93 -3.32
CA LEU A 18 1.87 14.19 -1.93
C LEU A 18 1.62 12.96 -1.04
N HIS A 19 0.53 12.25 -1.29
CA HIS A 19 0.25 11.00 -0.57
C HIS A 19 1.27 9.92 -0.91
N ASP A 20 1.71 9.83 -2.18
CA ASP A 20 2.78 8.92 -2.58
C ASP A 20 4.08 9.26 -1.84
N ALA A 21 4.43 10.53 -1.75
CA ALA A 21 5.63 10.96 -1.04
C ALA A 21 5.55 10.60 0.44
N ALA A 22 4.39 10.79 1.07
CA ALA A 22 4.19 10.42 2.47
C ALA A 22 4.33 8.92 2.68
N TYR A 23 3.79 8.12 1.78
CA TYR A 23 3.95 6.67 1.82
C TYR A 23 5.44 6.28 1.73
N GLU A 24 6.16 6.82 0.74
CA GLU A 24 7.57 6.49 0.54
C GLU A 24 8.43 6.92 1.72
N MET A 25 8.15 8.07 2.31
CA MET A 25 8.88 8.54 3.48
C MET A 25 8.69 7.61 4.68
N THR A 26 7.46 7.24 4.96
CA THR A 26 7.17 6.36 6.10
C THR A 26 7.70 4.95 5.87
N ARG A 27 7.65 4.47 4.64
CA ARG A 27 8.22 3.17 4.28
C ARG A 27 9.74 3.17 4.50
N THR A 28 10.42 4.18 3.99
CA THR A 28 11.87 4.30 4.14
C THR A 28 12.26 4.39 5.61
N LEU A 29 11.50 5.18 6.38
CA LEU A 29 11.76 5.33 7.81
C LEU A 29 11.58 3.99 8.54
N SER A 30 10.55 3.23 8.22
CA SER A 30 10.32 1.93 8.85
C SER A 30 11.46 0.95 8.56
N VAL A 31 11.95 0.93 7.32
CA VAL A 31 13.07 0.05 6.94
C VAL A 31 14.32 0.43 7.72
N ARG A 32 14.60 1.72 7.87
CA ARG A 32 15.78 2.19 8.59
C ARG A 32 15.68 1.91 10.10
N CYS A 33 14.52 2.16 10.70
CA CYS A 33 14.33 1.95 12.13
C CYS A 33 14.37 0.48 12.51
N ARG A 34 14.02 -0.40 11.58
CA ARG A 34 14.03 -1.85 11.83
C ARG A 34 15.42 -2.37 12.23
N ARG A 35 16.47 -1.70 11.78
CA ARG A 35 17.86 -2.13 12.03
C ARG A 35 18.33 -1.84 13.44
N TYR A 36 17.63 -0.99 14.18
CA TYR A 36 18.09 -0.50 15.47
C TYR A 36 17.04 -0.78 16.54
N GLN A 37 17.39 -1.61 17.49
CA GLN A 37 16.50 -2.01 18.58
C GLN A 37 15.99 -0.83 19.42
N GLU A 38 16.84 0.16 19.61
CA GLU A 38 16.52 1.38 20.37
C GLU A 38 15.48 2.25 19.66
N LEU A 39 15.20 2.00 18.38
CA LEU A 39 14.22 2.72 17.61
C LEU A 39 12.93 1.94 17.42
N ALA A 40 12.67 0.95 18.28
CA ALA A 40 11.49 0.08 18.14
C ALA A 40 10.17 0.85 18.14
N ASN A 41 10.04 1.85 19.02
CA ASN A 41 8.83 2.66 19.08
C ASN A 41 8.62 3.47 17.80
N LEU A 42 9.71 4.02 17.26
CA LEU A 42 9.65 4.77 16.01
C LEU A 42 9.34 3.84 14.84
N TYR A 43 9.89 2.63 14.85
CA TYR A 43 9.58 1.62 13.85
C TYR A 43 8.09 1.29 13.83
N GLU A 44 7.49 1.04 15.00
CA GLU A 44 6.06 0.73 15.07
C GLU A 44 5.20 1.86 14.52
N LYS A 45 5.53 3.11 14.89
CA LYS A 45 4.82 4.28 14.39
C LYS A 45 4.96 4.40 12.88
N ALA A 46 6.18 4.21 12.36
CA ALA A 46 6.44 4.31 10.93
C ALA A 46 5.67 3.24 10.15
N VAL A 47 5.62 2.01 10.65
CA VAL A 47 4.87 0.92 10.02
C VAL A 47 3.39 1.25 9.99
N THR A 48 2.83 1.70 11.09
CA THR A 48 1.41 2.07 11.18
C THR A 48 1.09 3.21 10.23
N MET A 49 1.91 4.24 10.19
CA MET A 49 1.69 5.38 9.28
C MET A 49 1.85 4.98 7.82
N CYS A 50 2.79 4.09 7.53
CA CYS A 50 2.96 3.59 6.17
C CYS A 50 1.70 2.86 5.68
N ALA A 51 1.09 2.05 6.52
CA ALA A 51 -0.16 1.35 6.18
C ALA A 51 -1.30 2.34 5.94
N ILE A 52 -1.39 3.39 6.76
CA ILE A 52 -2.39 4.43 6.58
C ILE A 52 -2.20 5.13 5.23
N HIS A 53 -0.97 5.54 4.92
CA HIS A 53 -0.69 6.23 3.67
C HIS A 53 -0.88 5.32 2.45
N ALA A 54 -0.59 4.03 2.58
CA ALA A 54 -0.85 3.09 1.49
C ALA A 54 -2.33 3.03 1.14
N ARG A 55 -3.20 3.01 2.16
CA ARG A 55 -4.66 3.04 1.94
C ARG A 55 -5.11 4.36 1.33
N ILE A 56 -4.56 5.48 1.81
CA ILE A 56 -4.90 6.80 1.29
C ILE A 56 -4.48 6.93 -0.17
N CYS A 57 -3.33 6.38 -0.56
CA CYS A 57 -2.89 6.40 -1.95
C CYS A 57 -3.90 5.70 -2.87
N ILE A 58 -4.44 4.56 -2.45
CA ILE A 58 -5.47 3.87 -3.24
C ILE A 58 -6.69 4.77 -3.40
N MET A 59 -7.16 5.39 -2.32
CA MET A 59 -8.34 6.26 -2.35
C MET A 59 -8.12 7.49 -3.24
N ALA A 60 -6.90 8.03 -3.24
CA ALA A 60 -6.58 9.22 -4.02
C ALA A 60 -6.42 8.92 -5.51
N TRP A 61 -5.72 7.86 -5.84
CA TRP A 61 -5.37 7.55 -7.24
C TRP A 61 -6.47 6.79 -7.99
N LYS A 62 -7.17 5.88 -7.31
CA LYS A 62 -8.12 4.99 -7.97
C LYS A 62 -9.20 5.72 -8.80
N PRO A 63 -9.79 6.82 -8.32
CA PRO A 63 -10.82 7.51 -9.09
C PRO A 63 -10.33 8.16 -10.39
N ILE A 64 -9.04 8.45 -10.50
CA ILE A 64 -8.49 9.17 -11.64
C ILE A 64 -7.65 8.29 -12.57
N LEU A 65 -7.41 7.04 -12.18
CA LEU A 65 -6.64 6.10 -13.00
C LEU A 65 -7.59 5.17 -13.77
N PRO A 66 -7.19 4.75 -14.97
CA PRO A 66 -7.93 3.69 -15.66
C PRO A 66 -7.99 2.42 -14.82
N THR A 67 -9.13 1.74 -14.87
CA THR A 67 -9.38 0.54 -14.06
C THR A 67 -8.31 -0.54 -14.26
N HIS A 68 -7.79 -0.65 -15.48
CA HIS A 68 -6.79 -1.67 -15.81
C HIS A 68 -5.36 -1.12 -15.83
N SER A 69 -5.12 0.02 -15.18
CA SER A 69 -3.78 0.58 -15.07
C SER A 69 -2.92 -0.30 -14.17
N HIS A 70 -1.69 -0.60 -14.63
CA HIS A 70 -0.73 -1.32 -13.78
C HIS A 70 -0.41 -0.54 -12.50
N MET A 71 -0.57 0.78 -12.52
CA MET A 71 -0.41 1.62 -11.35
C MET A 71 -1.38 1.22 -10.23
N VAL A 72 -2.64 0.91 -10.60
CA VAL A 72 -3.64 0.44 -9.62
C VAL A 72 -3.17 -0.87 -8.99
N GLY A 73 -2.64 -1.79 -9.79
CA GLY A 73 -2.09 -3.03 -9.28
C GLY A 73 -0.96 -2.79 -8.28
N HIS A 74 -0.06 -1.87 -8.58
CA HIS A 74 1.04 -1.53 -7.68
C HIS A 74 0.57 -0.87 -6.39
N LEU A 75 -0.47 -0.04 -6.45
CA LEU A 75 -1.06 0.55 -5.26
C LEU A 75 -1.59 -0.54 -4.30
N TYR A 76 -2.25 -1.54 -4.85
CA TYR A 76 -2.74 -2.66 -4.04
C TYR A 76 -1.59 -3.52 -3.50
N GLN A 77 -0.51 -3.71 -4.25
CA GLN A 77 0.68 -4.40 -3.74
C GLN A 77 1.31 -3.67 -2.56
N ARG A 78 1.42 -2.34 -2.66
CA ARG A 78 1.93 -1.51 -1.56
C ARG A 78 1.07 -1.69 -0.31
N ALA A 79 -0.25 -1.67 -0.49
CA ALA A 79 -1.17 -1.84 0.62
C ALA A 79 -1.03 -3.22 1.25
N GLU A 80 -0.93 -4.25 0.45
CA GLU A 80 -0.72 -5.60 0.95
C GLU A 80 0.52 -5.69 1.84
N GLU A 81 1.64 -5.19 1.35
CA GLU A 81 2.90 -5.21 2.11
C GLU A 81 2.81 -4.41 3.40
N ALA A 82 2.26 -3.19 3.31
CA ALA A 82 2.19 -2.29 4.45
C ALA A 82 1.24 -2.81 5.52
N ILE A 83 0.10 -3.36 5.13
CA ILE A 83 -0.89 -3.90 6.06
C ILE A 83 -0.37 -5.18 6.70
N ASN A 84 0.33 -6.03 5.96
CA ASN A 84 0.97 -7.21 6.53
C ASN A 84 2.04 -6.83 7.55
N ALA A 85 2.81 -5.78 7.28
CA ALA A 85 3.79 -5.29 8.24
C ALA A 85 3.12 -4.78 9.51
N GLU A 86 2.00 -4.07 9.37
CA GLU A 86 1.22 -3.60 10.51
C GLU A 86 0.67 -4.77 11.33
N ALA A 87 0.14 -5.79 10.66
CA ALA A 87 -0.36 -6.99 11.32
C ALA A 87 0.77 -7.69 12.10
N GLY A 88 1.99 -7.65 11.58
CA GLY A 88 3.15 -8.23 12.25
C GLY A 88 3.53 -7.55 13.57
N LEU A 89 3.02 -6.36 13.84
CA LEU A 89 3.23 -5.67 15.12
C LEU A 89 2.30 -6.20 16.22
N LEU A 90 1.25 -6.91 15.85
CA LEU A 90 0.24 -7.40 16.78
C LEU A 90 0.52 -8.84 17.18
N ASP A 91 -0.03 -9.23 18.31
CA ASP A 91 0.06 -10.62 18.75
C ASP A 91 -0.71 -11.54 17.81
N SER A 92 -0.09 -12.65 17.47
CA SER A 92 -0.66 -13.63 16.56
C SER A 92 -1.95 -14.21 17.14
N GLY A 93 -2.98 -14.29 16.30
CA GLY A 93 -4.25 -14.88 16.67
C GLY A 93 -5.27 -13.91 17.25
N THR A 94 -4.89 -12.65 17.48
CA THR A 94 -5.87 -11.63 17.92
C THR A 94 -6.81 -11.27 16.78
N GLU A 95 -8.01 -10.80 17.13
CA GLU A 95 -9.00 -10.40 16.12
C GLU A 95 -8.47 -9.29 15.21
N GLU A 96 -7.72 -8.36 15.79
CA GLU A 96 -7.13 -7.27 15.01
C GLU A 96 -6.11 -7.79 14.01
N GLU A 97 -5.24 -8.70 14.42
CA GLU A 97 -4.23 -9.29 13.56
C GLU A 97 -4.89 -10.06 12.42
N ILE A 98 -5.89 -10.87 12.73
CA ILE A 98 -6.62 -11.64 11.71
C ILE A 98 -7.31 -10.72 10.72
N SER A 99 -7.93 -9.65 11.20
CA SER A 99 -8.62 -8.67 10.35
C SER A 99 -7.64 -7.99 9.38
N LEU A 100 -6.47 -7.58 9.88
CA LEU A 100 -5.45 -6.96 9.03
C LEU A 100 -4.91 -7.93 8.00
N ARG A 101 -4.66 -9.17 8.39
CA ARG A 101 -4.19 -10.20 7.44
C ARG A 101 -5.20 -10.45 6.34
N LYS A 102 -6.49 -10.44 6.69
CA LYS A 102 -7.56 -10.60 5.71
C LYS A 102 -7.60 -9.43 4.75
N GLU A 103 -7.50 -8.21 5.25
CA GLU A 103 -7.46 -7.00 4.43
C GLU A 103 -6.26 -7.04 3.47
N ALA A 104 -5.10 -7.43 3.96
CA ALA A 104 -3.89 -7.55 3.14
C ALA A 104 -4.09 -8.60 2.04
N MET A 105 -4.69 -9.73 2.37
CA MET A 105 -4.96 -10.77 1.40
C MET A 105 -5.90 -10.29 0.29
N GLU A 106 -6.93 -9.52 0.64
CA GLU A 106 -7.85 -8.97 -0.35
C GLU A 106 -7.15 -7.98 -1.27
N CYS A 107 -6.26 -7.14 -0.73
CA CYS A 107 -5.43 -6.25 -1.53
C CYS A 107 -4.54 -7.04 -2.49
N GLY A 108 -3.93 -8.11 -2.01
CA GLY A 108 -3.09 -8.96 -2.85
C GLY A 108 -3.87 -9.62 -3.98
N LYS A 109 -5.09 -10.05 -3.72
CA LYS A 109 -5.95 -10.62 -4.77
C LYS A 109 -6.30 -9.58 -5.83
N LEU A 110 -6.62 -8.35 -5.40
CA LEU A 110 -6.92 -7.27 -6.34
C LEU A 110 -5.71 -6.89 -7.17
N ALA A 111 -4.54 -6.83 -6.55
CA ALA A 111 -3.29 -6.56 -7.25
C ALA A 111 -3.02 -7.63 -8.31
N TYR A 112 -3.14 -8.89 -7.93
CA TYR A 112 -2.94 -10.01 -8.85
C TYR A 112 -3.91 -9.95 -10.02
N GLN A 113 -5.19 -9.68 -9.74
CA GLN A 113 -6.22 -9.60 -10.76
C GLN A 113 -5.91 -8.52 -11.80
N VAL A 114 -5.57 -7.30 -11.34
CA VAL A 114 -5.25 -6.20 -12.24
C VAL A 114 -4.02 -6.50 -13.07
N LEU A 115 -2.95 -6.98 -12.45
CA LEU A 115 -1.69 -7.26 -13.15
C LEU A 115 -1.81 -8.44 -14.10
N SER A 116 -2.58 -9.44 -13.71
CA SER A 116 -2.85 -10.60 -14.56
C SER A 116 -3.65 -10.23 -15.80
N ASP A 117 -4.66 -9.37 -15.63
CA ASP A 117 -5.49 -8.90 -16.74
C ASP A 117 -4.64 -8.09 -17.75
N ILE A 118 -3.74 -7.24 -17.25
CA ILE A 118 -2.83 -6.48 -18.10
C ILE A 118 -1.92 -7.41 -18.89
N CYS A 119 -1.34 -8.42 -18.23
CA CYS A 119 -0.48 -9.37 -18.90
C CYS A 119 -1.24 -10.15 -19.99
N GLY A 120 -2.46 -10.56 -19.70
CA GLY A 120 -3.30 -11.23 -20.70
C GLY A 120 -3.67 -10.33 -21.86
N LEU A 121 -4.00 -9.07 -21.56
CA LEU A 121 -4.42 -8.11 -22.58
C LEU A 121 -3.31 -7.78 -23.58
N TYR A 122 -2.06 -7.67 -23.11
CA TYR A 122 -0.93 -7.33 -23.97
C TYR A 122 -0.15 -8.54 -24.46
N GLY A 123 -0.61 -9.74 -24.17
CA GLY A 123 0.07 -10.95 -24.59
C GLY A 123 1.42 -11.17 -23.93
N VAL A 124 1.64 -10.57 -22.79
CA VAL A 124 2.86 -10.78 -22.00
C VAL A 124 2.70 -12.12 -21.29
N VAL A 125 2.89 -13.14 -22.04
CA VAL A 125 2.54 -14.51 -21.66
C VAL A 125 3.46 -15.09 -20.60
N ASP A 126 4.69 -14.59 -20.57
CA ASP A 126 5.75 -15.24 -19.82
C ASP A 126 5.64 -15.08 -18.31
N PHE A 127 4.79 -14.16 -17.85
CA PHE A 127 4.59 -13.99 -16.42
C PHE A 127 4.14 -15.30 -15.75
N ASN A 128 3.17 -15.97 -16.36
CA ASN A 128 2.67 -17.23 -15.82
C ASN A 128 3.54 -18.44 -16.18
N LYS A 129 4.26 -18.37 -17.29
CA LYS A 129 5.11 -19.46 -17.73
C LYS A 129 6.39 -19.60 -16.92
N LYS A 130 6.82 -18.56 -16.25
CA LYS A 130 8.01 -18.59 -15.39
C LYS A 130 7.74 -19.22 -14.03
N ILE A 131 6.51 -19.44 -13.74
CA ILE A 131 6.10 -20.09 -12.51
C ILE A 131 5.99 -21.59 -12.76
#